data_78576531c035fbc0574dda0d5c0dfb21
#
_entry.id   78576531c035fbc0574dda0d5c0dfb21
#
_cell.length_a   1.000
_cell.length_b   1.000
_cell.length_c   1.000
_cell.angle_alpha   90.00
_cell.angle_beta   90.00
_cell.angle_gamma   90.00
#
_symmetry.space_group_name_H-M   'P 1'
#
loop_
_entity.id
_entity.type
_entity.pdbx_description
1 polymer ?
#
loop_
_entity_poly.entity_id
_entity_poly.type
_entity_poly.pdbx_seq_one_letter_code
_entity_poly.pdbx_strand_id
1 'polypeptide(L)'
;LRRQRQMCIRDRAITGDYGGLKLSPLYTDNMILQRDTPLKVHGRANAGEQVTVCIDRQRWITKAAPDGKWSVKLSPLKAGGPYTLTISTPHRILKYTNVLIGEVWLCSGQSNMEFMLRQTITGKKDIPQAADEQLRLYDMKARWRTDAVQWDASVLDSLNHLQYYKETEWEICTPANAAHFSAIAYYFGQMLRDSLKVPVGLICNAIGGSPTESWIDRNTLEYQFPAILKDWTRNDFIQDWVRGRAALNVKLSKEKFQRHPYEPCYLYESGIRPLEQYPVRGVIWYQGESNAHNCEAHEKLFKLLVGSWRKNWKNEDLPFYYVQLSSIARPSWPWFRDSQRRMMAEIPNTGMAVSSDYGDSLDVHPRNKKPVGERLARWALNKTYGMHDVLPSGPLFCRADFCEDVVYVTFDYGKGLKSSDGGPLRTFEVAETDGVYYPAVAEIINGQIKVYSEQVKRPRYIRYGWQPFTRANLVNEAGLPASTFRAEAPESFVADLHLQRMEGFPKSEKGLKSGVSACYAGMLNG
;
A
#
# COMPACT_ATOMS: atom_id res chain seq x y z
N LEU A 1 31.94 -26.98 3.65
CA LEU A 1 30.90 -25.95 3.55
C LEU A 1 30.23 -25.90 2.17
N ARG A 2 31.02 -25.86 1.05
CA ARG A 2 30.46 -25.91 -0.33
C ARG A 2 29.79 -27.25 -0.65
N ARG A 3 30.33 -28.38 -0.18
CA ARG A 3 29.71 -29.71 -0.38
C ARG A 3 28.44 -29.90 0.43
N GLN A 4 28.31 -29.32 1.62
CA GLN A 4 27.08 -29.35 2.40
C GLN A 4 25.98 -28.46 1.80
N ARG A 5 26.32 -27.28 1.23
CA ARG A 5 25.36 -26.46 0.47
C ARG A 5 24.85 -27.16 -0.80
N GLN A 6 25.73 -27.86 -1.52
CA GLN A 6 25.32 -28.65 -2.70
C GLN A 6 24.44 -29.86 -2.31
N MET A 7 24.65 -30.48 -1.15
CA MET A 7 23.78 -31.55 -0.65
C MET A 7 22.37 -31.00 -0.28
N CYS A 8 22.28 -29.85 0.39
CA CYS A 8 20.98 -29.23 0.72
C CYS A 8 20.21 -28.78 -0.55
N ILE A 9 20.91 -28.29 -1.57
CA ILE A 9 20.30 -27.90 -2.85
C ILE A 9 19.86 -29.13 -3.66
N ARG A 10 20.62 -30.23 -3.63
CA ARG A 10 20.24 -31.49 -4.27
C ARG A 10 19.04 -32.16 -3.61
N ASP A 11 18.93 -32.15 -2.26
CA ASP A 11 17.77 -32.68 -1.55
C ASP A 11 16.49 -31.86 -1.80
N ARG A 12 16.59 -30.58 -2.15
CA ARG A 12 15.45 -29.76 -2.59
C ARG A 12 15.02 -30.04 -4.04
N ALA A 13 15.95 -30.43 -4.91
CA ALA A 13 15.71 -30.68 -6.33
C ALA A 13 15.24 -32.12 -6.65
N ILE A 14 15.36 -33.07 -5.74
CA ILE A 14 14.96 -34.48 -5.91
C ILE A 14 13.67 -34.73 -5.10
N THR A 15 12.66 -33.94 -5.27
CA THR A 15 11.31 -34.31 -4.80
C THR A 15 10.44 -34.61 -6.01
N GLY A 16 10.73 -35.69 -6.69
CA GLY A 16 9.72 -36.49 -7.35
C GLY A 16 8.69 -36.90 -6.30
N ASP A 17 7.48 -37.01 -6.70
CA ASP A 17 6.22 -37.21 -6.00
C ASP A 17 6.15 -38.40 -5.03
N TYR A 18 7.06 -38.45 -4.06
CA TYR A 18 6.97 -39.34 -2.90
C TYR A 18 6.53 -38.53 -1.71
N GLY A 19 5.32 -38.83 -1.19
CA GLY A 19 4.69 -38.19 -0.03
C GLY A 19 5.63 -38.03 1.18
N GLY A 20 6.48 -37.04 1.15
CA GLY A 20 7.44 -36.74 2.20
C GLY A 20 7.17 -35.41 2.87
N LEU A 21 7.94 -35.13 3.93
CA LEU A 21 7.88 -33.88 4.66
C LEU A 21 8.19 -32.70 3.73
N LYS A 22 7.23 -31.78 3.57
CA LYS A 22 7.33 -30.55 2.74
C LYS A 22 6.77 -29.36 3.48
N LEU A 23 7.43 -28.20 3.32
CA LEU A 23 6.94 -26.90 3.80
C LEU A 23 6.71 -25.95 2.63
N SER A 24 6.08 -24.81 2.94
CA SER A 24 5.97 -23.69 2.00
C SER A 24 7.36 -23.21 1.56
N PRO A 25 7.52 -22.73 0.32
CA PRO A 25 8.77 -22.14 -0.18
C PRO A 25 9.28 -20.94 0.64
N LEU A 26 8.43 -20.33 1.46
CA LEU A 26 8.82 -19.25 2.38
C LEU A 26 9.76 -19.70 3.50
N TYR A 27 9.82 -21.00 3.80
CA TYR A 27 10.73 -21.54 4.80
C TYR A 27 12.06 -21.84 4.15
N THR A 28 13.02 -20.95 4.35
CA THR A 28 14.39 -21.08 3.85
C THR A 28 15.38 -20.66 4.92
N ASP A 29 16.66 -20.91 4.72
CA ASP A 29 17.70 -20.30 5.55
C ASP A 29 17.56 -18.78 5.51
N ASN A 30 18.06 -18.08 6.51
CA ASN A 30 18.02 -16.63 6.66
C ASN A 30 16.60 -16.04 6.82
N MET A 31 15.55 -16.84 6.91
CA MET A 31 14.19 -16.33 7.10
C MET A 31 14.05 -15.56 8.41
N ILE A 32 13.01 -14.74 8.44
CA ILE A 32 12.59 -14.03 9.63
C ILE A 32 11.13 -14.37 9.95
N LEU A 33 10.84 -14.66 11.19
CA LEU A 33 9.48 -14.96 11.66
C LEU A 33 8.96 -13.83 12.51
N GLN A 34 7.64 -13.56 12.43
CA GLN A 34 7.01 -12.45 13.15
C GLN A 34 7.07 -12.65 14.66
N ARG A 35 7.59 -11.65 15.40
CA ARG A 35 7.64 -11.61 16.86
C ARG A 35 6.27 -11.34 17.50
N ASP A 36 6.17 -11.63 18.79
CA ASP A 36 5.05 -11.25 19.66
C ASP A 36 3.67 -11.72 19.16
N THR A 37 3.63 -12.76 18.35
CA THR A 37 2.40 -13.38 17.84
C THR A 37 2.56 -14.88 17.78
N PRO A 38 1.50 -15.68 17.96
CA PRO A 38 1.56 -17.12 17.75
C PRO A 38 1.99 -17.44 16.33
N LEU A 39 3.02 -18.25 16.17
CA LEU A 39 3.57 -18.65 14.88
C LEU A 39 2.95 -19.97 14.44
N LYS A 40 2.23 -19.96 13.33
CA LYS A 40 1.72 -21.18 12.71
C LYS A 40 2.78 -21.72 11.74
N VAL A 41 3.39 -22.86 12.09
CA VAL A 41 4.22 -23.65 11.18
C VAL A 41 3.39 -24.79 10.62
N HIS A 42 3.40 -24.97 9.31
CA HIS A 42 2.53 -25.93 8.63
C HIS A 42 3.23 -26.52 7.41
N GLY A 43 2.75 -27.67 6.98
CA GLY A 43 3.29 -28.36 5.82
C GLY A 43 2.52 -29.61 5.49
N ARG A 44 3.16 -30.51 4.76
CA ARG A 44 2.66 -31.83 4.40
C ARG A 44 3.67 -32.89 4.84
N ALA A 45 3.15 -34.07 5.21
CA ALA A 45 3.90 -35.27 5.51
C ALA A 45 3.06 -36.49 5.12
N ASN A 46 3.55 -37.71 5.30
CA ASN A 46 2.73 -38.89 5.09
C ASN A 46 1.55 -38.91 6.06
N ALA A 47 0.39 -39.40 5.62
CA ALA A 47 -0.80 -39.48 6.45
C ALA A 47 -0.52 -40.23 7.78
N GLY A 48 -0.90 -39.62 8.91
CA GLY A 48 -0.70 -40.16 10.24
C GLY A 48 0.74 -40.09 10.77
N GLU A 49 1.69 -39.58 9.97
CA GLU A 49 3.09 -39.45 10.38
C GLU A 49 3.25 -38.40 11.50
N GLN A 50 4.04 -38.72 12.49
CA GLN A 50 4.36 -37.76 13.55
C GLN A 50 5.35 -36.72 13.04
N VAL A 51 5.04 -35.44 13.28
CA VAL A 51 5.88 -34.30 12.94
C VAL A 51 6.29 -33.58 14.21
N THR A 52 7.58 -33.36 14.38
CA THR A 52 8.15 -32.59 15.49
C THR A 52 8.73 -31.28 14.95
N VAL A 53 8.38 -30.16 15.55
CA VAL A 53 8.89 -28.81 15.23
C VAL A 53 9.65 -28.28 16.44
N CYS A 54 10.88 -27.84 16.23
CA CYS A 54 11.74 -27.28 17.27
C CYS A 54 12.33 -25.94 16.81
N ILE A 55 12.25 -24.93 17.67
CA ILE A 55 12.96 -23.65 17.52
C ILE A 55 13.31 -23.11 18.91
N ASP A 56 14.52 -22.58 19.09
CA ASP A 56 15.04 -22.15 20.38
C ASP A 56 14.91 -23.30 21.42
N ARG A 57 14.24 -23.06 22.52
CA ARG A 57 13.96 -24.07 23.58
C ARG A 57 12.57 -24.69 23.46
N GLN A 58 11.84 -24.39 22.42
CA GLN A 58 10.46 -24.84 22.22
C GLN A 58 10.40 -26.07 21.31
N ARG A 59 9.55 -27.02 21.67
CA ARG A 59 9.31 -28.26 20.93
C ARG A 59 7.82 -28.56 20.88
N TRP A 60 7.29 -28.82 19.71
CA TRP A 60 5.91 -29.21 19.45
C TRP A 60 5.84 -30.50 18.67
N ILE A 61 4.83 -31.30 18.96
CA ILE A 61 4.58 -32.56 18.26
C ILE A 61 3.15 -32.53 17.74
N THR A 62 2.95 -32.94 16.50
CA THR A 62 1.66 -33.11 15.86
C THR A 62 1.67 -34.37 15.00
N LYS A 63 0.52 -34.72 14.43
CA LYS A 63 0.39 -35.79 13.42
C LYS A 63 -0.20 -35.22 12.15
N ALA A 64 0.30 -35.68 11.01
CA ALA A 64 -0.30 -35.36 9.73
C ALA A 64 -1.70 -35.97 9.60
N ALA A 65 -2.66 -35.18 9.12
CA ALA A 65 -4.02 -35.62 8.85
C ALA A 65 -4.07 -36.65 7.69
N PRO A 66 -5.22 -37.31 7.45
CA PRO A 66 -5.35 -38.27 6.35
C PRO A 66 -5.03 -37.68 4.97
N ASP A 67 -5.21 -36.37 4.78
CA ASP A 67 -4.84 -35.63 3.57
C ASP A 67 -3.35 -35.22 3.52
N GLY A 68 -2.56 -35.62 4.53
CA GLY A 68 -1.15 -35.31 4.64
C GLY A 68 -0.83 -33.94 5.21
N LYS A 69 -1.81 -33.09 5.51
CA LYS A 69 -1.57 -31.75 6.10
C LYS A 69 -1.27 -31.84 7.58
N TRP A 70 -0.38 -31.00 8.04
CA TRP A 70 -0.10 -30.80 9.45
C TRP A 70 0.14 -29.33 9.77
N SER A 71 -0.11 -28.95 11.00
CA SER A 71 0.26 -27.63 11.51
C SER A 71 0.51 -27.67 13.01
N VAL A 72 1.39 -26.80 13.47
CA VAL A 72 1.60 -26.49 14.89
C VAL A 72 1.51 -24.98 15.08
N LYS A 73 1.06 -24.59 16.27
CA LYS A 73 1.02 -23.19 16.67
C LYS A 73 2.03 -22.99 17.80
N LEU A 74 3.15 -22.35 17.46
CA LEU A 74 4.21 -22.04 18.41
C LEU A 74 3.77 -20.88 19.30
N SER A 75 4.21 -20.89 20.56
CA SER A 75 4.05 -19.75 21.46
C SER A 75 4.79 -18.52 20.91
N PRO A 76 4.31 -17.31 21.18
CA PRO A 76 4.98 -16.09 20.74
C PRO A 76 6.44 -16.03 21.16
N LEU A 77 7.30 -15.63 20.23
CA LEU A 77 8.72 -15.41 20.47
C LEU A 77 9.04 -13.92 20.48
N LYS A 78 10.01 -13.52 21.31
CA LYS A 78 10.56 -12.17 21.32
C LYS A 78 11.57 -11.99 20.19
N ALA A 79 11.81 -10.73 19.80
CA ALA A 79 12.85 -10.41 18.82
C ALA A 79 14.21 -10.97 19.25
N GLY A 80 14.93 -11.56 18.29
CA GLY A 80 16.25 -12.14 18.56
C GLY A 80 16.67 -13.17 17.52
N GLY A 81 17.64 -13.96 17.87
CA GLY A 81 18.29 -14.94 17.02
C GLY A 81 19.79 -14.66 16.87
N PRO A 82 20.51 -15.38 15.99
CA PRO A 82 19.97 -16.40 15.06
C PRO A 82 19.60 -17.73 15.73
N TYR A 83 18.49 -18.31 15.31
CA TYR A 83 18.02 -19.61 15.71
C TYR A 83 18.13 -20.64 14.58
N THR A 84 17.93 -21.91 14.92
CA THR A 84 17.69 -22.98 13.96
C THR A 84 16.26 -23.49 14.12
N LEU A 85 15.49 -23.50 13.04
CA LEU A 85 14.19 -24.16 12.95
C LEU A 85 14.41 -25.58 12.41
N THR A 86 14.00 -26.58 13.17
CA THR A 86 14.06 -27.98 12.74
C THR A 86 12.66 -28.58 12.70
N ILE A 87 12.34 -29.21 11.58
CA ILE A 87 11.11 -29.98 11.40
C ILE A 87 11.50 -31.40 11.08
N SER A 88 11.01 -32.37 11.84
CA SER A 88 11.41 -33.76 11.67
C SER A 88 10.22 -34.71 11.72
N THR A 89 10.35 -35.76 10.92
CA THR A 89 9.55 -36.99 11.00
C THR A 89 10.49 -38.15 11.30
N PRO A 90 10.01 -39.39 11.56
CA PRO A 90 10.88 -40.56 11.70
C PRO A 90 11.81 -40.81 10.51
N HIS A 91 11.45 -40.29 9.32
CA HIS A 91 12.15 -40.60 8.08
C HIS A 91 12.90 -39.41 7.46
N ARG A 92 12.63 -38.17 7.91
CA ARG A 92 13.21 -36.97 7.31
C ARG A 92 13.38 -35.83 8.32
N ILE A 93 14.45 -35.04 8.14
CA ILE A 93 14.72 -33.83 8.90
C ILE A 93 14.93 -32.68 7.90
N LEU A 94 14.18 -31.60 8.11
CA LEU A 94 14.40 -30.30 7.47
C LEU A 94 14.99 -29.37 8.52
N LYS A 95 16.06 -28.70 8.17
CA LYS A 95 16.79 -27.79 9.06
C LYS A 95 17.00 -26.46 8.35
N TYR A 96 16.52 -25.39 8.97
CA TYR A 96 16.69 -24.01 8.50
C TYR A 96 17.54 -23.25 9.51
N THR A 97 18.62 -22.65 9.00
CA THR A 97 19.62 -21.96 9.82
C THR A 97 19.51 -20.44 9.68
N ASN A 98 20.14 -19.73 10.61
CA ASN A 98 20.20 -18.28 10.63
C ASN A 98 18.79 -17.63 10.62
N VAL A 99 17.84 -18.26 11.36
CA VAL A 99 16.46 -17.76 11.49
C VAL A 99 16.43 -16.64 12.53
N LEU A 100 15.87 -15.50 12.17
CA LEU A 100 15.64 -14.38 13.08
C LEU A 100 14.16 -14.30 13.47
N ILE A 101 13.91 -13.70 14.61
CA ILE A 101 12.58 -13.29 15.07
C ILE A 101 12.54 -11.77 15.09
N GLY A 102 11.55 -11.17 14.43
CA GLY A 102 11.45 -9.71 14.31
C GLY A 102 10.15 -9.25 13.69
N GLU A 103 10.18 -8.15 12.97
CA GLU A 103 9.01 -7.58 12.29
C GLU A 103 8.99 -8.00 10.82
N VAL A 104 7.89 -8.58 10.37
CA VAL A 104 7.70 -8.99 8.97
C VAL A 104 6.64 -8.13 8.31
N TRP A 105 6.96 -7.53 7.17
CA TRP A 105 6.07 -6.70 6.39
C TRP A 105 5.93 -7.20 4.96
N LEU A 106 4.69 -7.22 4.47
CA LEU A 106 4.39 -7.51 3.07
C LEU A 106 4.34 -6.19 2.28
N CYS A 107 5.20 -6.09 1.27
CA CYS A 107 5.35 -4.92 0.41
C CYS A 107 4.83 -5.29 -0.98
N SER A 108 3.70 -4.71 -1.39
CA SER A 108 3.02 -5.14 -2.60
C SER A 108 2.46 -3.98 -3.42
N GLY A 109 2.02 -4.25 -4.63
CA GLY A 109 1.50 -3.26 -5.56
C GLY A 109 1.96 -3.47 -6.99
N GLN A 110 2.21 -2.36 -7.71
CA GLN A 110 2.65 -2.41 -9.10
C GLN A 110 4.05 -1.82 -9.30
N SER A 111 4.37 -1.34 -10.49
CA SER A 111 5.72 -0.94 -10.91
C SER A 111 6.44 0.05 -9.99
N ASN A 112 5.71 0.98 -9.35
CA ASN A 112 6.33 1.92 -8.41
C ASN A 112 6.76 1.25 -7.08
N MET A 113 6.09 0.17 -6.65
CA MET A 113 6.57 -0.67 -5.55
C MET A 113 7.69 -1.61 -6.01
N GLU A 114 7.59 -2.16 -7.24
CA GLU A 114 8.62 -3.02 -7.83
C GLU A 114 9.94 -2.28 -8.12
N PHE A 115 9.91 -0.95 -8.23
CA PHE A 115 11.03 -0.10 -8.63
C PHE A 115 12.26 -0.34 -7.76
N MET A 116 13.36 -0.75 -8.39
CA MET A 116 14.56 -1.21 -7.70
C MET A 116 15.41 -0.06 -7.14
N LEU A 117 16.10 -0.29 -6.03
CA LEU A 117 16.96 0.71 -5.38
C LEU A 117 18.03 1.26 -6.35
N ARG A 118 18.62 0.43 -7.18
CA ARG A 118 19.63 0.85 -8.20
C ARG A 118 19.09 1.83 -9.26
N GLN A 119 17.77 1.89 -9.45
CA GLN A 119 17.12 2.76 -10.42
C GLN A 119 16.80 4.15 -9.86
N THR A 120 16.89 4.31 -8.53
CA THR A 120 16.59 5.56 -7.85
C THR A 120 17.73 6.58 -7.98
N ILE A 121 17.41 7.87 -7.77
CA ILE A 121 18.42 8.93 -7.72
C ILE A 121 19.38 8.78 -6.54
N THR A 122 18.97 8.10 -5.48
CA THR A 122 19.76 7.87 -4.26
C THR A 122 20.56 6.57 -4.30
N GLY A 123 20.24 5.66 -5.21
CA GLY A 123 20.81 4.30 -5.25
C GLY A 123 22.32 4.26 -5.29
N LYS A 124 22.94 5.09 -6.13
CA LYS A 124 24.40 5.14 -6.24
C LYS A 124 25.10 5.47 -4.91
N LYS A 125 24.49 6.32 -4.09
CA LYS A 125 24.99 6.72 -2.76
C LYS A 125 24.64 5.69 -1.70
N ASP A 126 23.41 5.19 -1.68
CA ASP A 126 22.87 4.42 -0.55
C ASP A 126 23.19 2.92 -0.65
N ILE A 127 23.33 2.35 -1.85
CA ILE A 127 23.63 0.92 -2.04
C ILE A 127 24.94 0.50 -1.33
N PRO A 128 26.07 1.19 -1.44
CA PRO A 128 27.31 0.78 -0.77
C PRO A 128 27.19 0.65 0.75
N GLN A 129 26.20 1.32 1.35
CA GLN A 129 25.96 1.37 2.79
C GLN A 129 24.78 0.48 3.22
N ALA A 130 24.22 -0.33 2.30
CA ALA A 130 22.97 -1.06 2.55
C ALA A 130 23.16 -2.37 3.36
N ALA A 131 24.37 -2.73 3.74
CA ALA A 131 24.63 -3.96 4.48
C ALA A 131 23.98 -3.92 5.88
N ASP A 132 23.03 -4.81 6.14
CA ASP A 132 22.45 -5.05 7.46
C ASP A 132 22.05 -6.54 7.59
N GLU A 133 22.76 -7.27 8.46
CA GLU A 133 22.48 -8.70 8.68
C GLU A 133 21.12 -8.97 9.34
N GLN A 134 20.52 -7.97 9.98
CA GLN A 134 19.21 -8.07 10.60
C GLN A 134 18.07 -7.54 9.72
N LEU A 135 18.36 -7.07 8.53
CA LEU A 135 17.38 -6.78 7.49
C LEU A 135 17.37 -7.95 6.49
N ARG A 136 16.22 -8.57 6.30
CA ARG A 136 16.05 -9.74 5.45
C ARG A 136 15.07 -9.46 4.33
N LEU A 137 15.39 -9.95 3.16
CA LEU A 137 14.70 -9.66 1.91
C LEU A 137 14.18 -10.97 1.29
N TYR A 138 12.89 -11.02 0.99
CA TYR A 138 12.27 -12.09 0.23
C TYR A 138 11.62 -11.49 -1.01
N ASP A 139 12.24 -11.68 -2.17
CA ASP A 139 11.90 -10.95 -3.39
C ASP A 139 11.19 -11.86 -4.39
N MET A 140 9.86 -11.71 -4.47
CA MET A 140 9.00 -12.47 -5.39
C MET A 140 8.96 -11.78 -6.75
N LYS A 141 9.69 -12.30 -7.71
CA LYS A 141 9.76 -11.76 -9.07
C LYS A 141 9.02 -12.62 -10.08
N ALA A 142 8.38 -11.95 -11.03
CA ALA A 142 7.80 -12.61 -12.20
C ALA A 142 8.86 -13.34 -13.03
N ARG A 143 8.51 -14.51 -13.55
CA ARG A 143 9.32 -15.19 -14.57
C ARG A 143 9.32 -14.41 -15.87
N TRP A 144 8.18 -13.87 -16.26
CA TRP A 144 7.98 -13.13 -17.49
C TRP A 144 7.38 -11.77 -17.18
N ARG A 145 7.99 -10.73 -17.71
CA ARG A 145 7.46 -9.39 -17.61
C ARG A 145 6.26 -9.25 -18.56
N THR A 146 5.27 -8.49 -18.13
CA THR A 146 4.10 -8.13 -18.94
C THR A 146 4.43 -6.99 -19.91
N ASP A 147 5.53 -7.10 -20.63
CA ASP A 147 5.93 -6.17 -21.67
C ASP A 147 5.04 -6.34 -22.93
N ALA A 148 5.19 -5.46 -23.91
CA ALA A 148 4.41 -5.48 -25.15
C ALA A 148 4.89 -6.57 -26.13
N VAL A 149 4.83 -7.84 -25.71
CA VAL A 149 5.28 -9.02 -26.45
C VAL A 149 4.19 -10.10 -26.49
N GLN A 150 4.27 -10.97 -27.47
CA GLN A 150 3.45 -12.20 -27.53
C GLN A 150 4.22 -13.31 -26.82
N TRP A 151 3.53 -14.05 -25.94
CA TRP A 151 4.12 -15.17 -25.23
C TRP A 151 3.95 -16.47 -26.00
N ASP A 152 4.95 -17.34 -25.92
CA ASP A 152 4.91 -18.67 -26.51
C ASP A 152 4.05 -19.66 -25.71
N ALA A 153 3.83 -20.85 -26.27
CA ALA A 153 2.97 -21.87 -25.69
C ALA A 153 3.45 -22.34 -24.30
N SER A 154 4.74 -22.36 -24.03
CA SER A 154 5.29 -22.81 -22.75
C SER A 154 5.00 -21.82 -21.63
N VAL A 155 5.10 -20.52 -21.93
CA VAL A 155 4.71 -19.45 -21.00
C VAL A 155 3.22 -19.52 -20.72
N LEU A 156 2.41 -19.63 -21.76
CA LEU A 156 0.93 -19.69 -21.66
C LEU A 156 0.46 -20.88 -20.82
N ASP A 157 1.08 -22.06 -21.01
CA ASP A 157 0.80 -23.25 -20.20
C ASP A 157 1.18 -23.04 -18.73
N SER A 158 2.35 -22.49 -18.48
CA SER A 158 2.81 -22.18 -17.11
C SER A 158 1.87 -21.23 -16.38
N LEU A 159 1.32 -20.21 -17.07
CA LEU A 159 0.33 -19.31 -16.49
C LEU A 159 -0.97 -20.02 -16.11
N ASN A 160 -1.43 -20.96 -16.90
CA ASN A 160 -2.63 -21.78 -16.60
C ASN A 160 -2.44 -22.64 -15.35
N HIS A 161 -1.18 -22.96 -15.01
CA HIS A 161 -0.81 -23.70 -13.80
C HIS A 161 -0.37 -22.79 -12.62
N LEU A 162 -0.60 -21.48 -12.69
CA LEU A 162 -0.22 -20.48 -11.69
C LEU A 162 1.30 -20.41 -11.41
N GLN A 163 2.14 -20.81 -12.35
CA GLN A 163 3.60 -20.87 -12.23
C GLN A 163 4.25 -19.56 -12.70
N TYR A 164 3.74 -18.44 -12.21
CA TYR A 164 4.15 -17.11 -12.66
C TYR A 164 5.43 -16.59 -11.99
N TYR A 165 5.67 -16.97 -10.73
CA TYR A 165 6.80 -16.46 -9.95
C TYR A 165 8.04 -17.32 -10.10
N LYS A 166 9.21 -16.67 -10.04
CA LYS A 166 10.51 -17.35 -9.90
C LYS A 166 10.61 -17.97 -8.52
N GLU A 167 11.36 -19.07 -8.42
CA GLU A 167 11.80 -19.55 -7.12
C GLU A 167 12.69 -18.51 -6.46
N THR A 168 12.50 -18.30 -5.16
CA THR A 168 13.25 -17.33 -4.36
C THR A 168 13.47 -17.85 -2.96
N GLU A 169 14.38 -17.22 -2.22
CA GLU A 169 14.69 -17.52 -0.83
C GLU A 169 14.91 -16.24 -0.04
N TRP A 170 14.90 -16.34 1.27
CA TRP A 170 15.27 -15.21 2.11
C TRP A 170 16.75 -14.90 1.99
N GLU A 171 17.07 -13.65 1.72
CA GLU A 171 18.41 -13.14 1.58
C GLU A 171 18.75 -12.16 2.69
N ILE A 172 20.01 -12.16 3.12
CA ILE A 172 20.56 -11.10 3.98
C ILE A 172 20.68 -9.84 3.14
N CYS A 173 20.34 -8.67 3.72
CA CYS A 173 20.53 -7.41 3.04
C CYS A 173 22.02 -7.09 2.88
N THR A 174 22.52 -7.32 1.69
CA THR A 174 23.85 -6.89 1.22
C THR A 174 23.69 -5.78 0.19
N PRO A 175 24.73 -5.00 -0.12
CA PRO A 175 24.67 -4.03 -1.23
C PRO A 175 24.19 -4.65 -2.54
N ALA A 176 24.63 -5.86 -2.87
CA ALA A 176 24.24 -6.56 -4.09
C ALA A 176 22.75 -6.93 -4.10
N ASN A 177 22.23 -7.48 -2.99
CA ASN A 177 20.82 -7.87 -2.88
C ASN A 177 19.90 -6.63 -2.82
N ALA A 178 20.28 -5.62 -2.04
CA ALA A 178 19.51 -4.37 -1.91
C ALA A 178 19.39 -3.62 -3.24
N ALA A 179 20.44 -3.63 -4.08
CA ALA A 179 20.43 -2.96 -5.38
C ALA A 179 19.27 -3.40 -6.29
N HIS A 180 18.89 -4.66 -6.21
CA HIS A 180 17.84 -5.29 -7.03
C HIS A 180 16.49 -5.40 -6.34
N PHE A 181 16.40 -5.00 -5.08
CA PHE A 181 15.18 -5.05 -4.27
C PHE A 181 14.35 -3.76 -4.42
N SER A 182 13.05 -3.82 -4.04
CA SER A 182 12.18 -2.65 -4.00
C SER A 182 12.79 -1.51 -3.20
N ALA A 183 12.95 -0.36 -3.82
CA ALA A 183 13.49 0.83 -3.15
C ALA A 183 12.58 1.29 -2.00
N ILE A 184 11.27 1.34 -2.21
CA ILE A 184 10.32 1.77 -1.19
C ILE A 184 10.34 0.80 -0.01
N ALA A 185 10.29 -0.50 -0.26
CA ALA A 185 10.38 -1.51 0.78
C ALA A 185 11.72 -1.42 1.54
N TYR A 186 12.83 -1.23 0.85
CA TYR A 186 14.15 -1.06 1.46
C TYR A 186 14.18 0.14 2.41
N TYR A 187 13.78 1.34 1.97
CA TYR A 187 13.79 2.54 2.82
C TYR A 187 12.80 2.46 3.98
N PHE A 188 11.64 1.83 3.75
CA PHE A 188 10.69 1.50 4.82
C PHE A 188 11.34 0.61 5.88
N GLY A 189 11.92 -0.50 5.46
CA GLY A 189 12.57 -1.47 6.35
C GLY A 189 13.79 -0.89 7.08
N GLN A 190 14.61 -0.10 6.40
CA GLN A 190 15.76 0.58 7.00
C GLN A 190 15.33 1.52 8.12
N MET A 191 14.30 2.35 7.89
CA MET A 191 13.80 3.25 8.92
C MET A 191 13.20 2.50 10.12
N LEU A 192 12.52 1.39 9.89
CA LEU A 192 12.04 0.52 10.99
C LEU A 192 13.20 -0.08 11.78
N ARG A 193 14.25 -0.57 11.10
CA ARG A 193 15.46 -1.09 11.74
C ARG A 193 16.12 -0.05 12.62
N ASP A 194 16.28 1.16 12.09
CA ASP A 194 16.93 2.27 12.80
C ASP A 194 16.13 2.72 14.02
N SER A 195 14.82 2.67 13.96
CA SER A 195 13.93 3.13 15.04
C SER A 195 13.66 2.05 16.09
N LEU A 196 13.38 0.81 15.68
CA LEU A 196 12.95 -0.27 16.56
C LEU A 196 14.13 -1.09 17.13
N LYS A 197 15.28 -1.08 16.46
CA LYS A 197 16.47 -1.86 16.83
C LYS A 197 16.22 -3.37 16.94
N VAL A 198 15.27 -3.89 16.16
CA VAL A 198 14.94 -5.31 16.04
C VAL A 198 15.10 -5.79 14.62
N PRO A 199 15.24 -7.11 14.37
CA PRO A 199 15.27 -7.63 13.01
C PRO A 199 14.00 -7.27 12.23
N VAL A 200 14.16 -6.98 10.93
CA VAL A 200 13.04 -6.66 10.02
C VAL A 200 13.14 -7.52 8.78
N GLY A 201 12.04 -8.13 8.40
CA GLY A 201 11.88 -8.91 7.17
C GLY A 201 10.89 -8.25 6.23
N LEU A 202 11.27 -8.17 4.96
CA LEU A 202 10.48 -7.56 3.89
C LEU A 202 10.17 -8.62 2.83
N ILE A 203 8.90 -8.94 2.65
CA ILE A 203 8.42 -9.76 1.55
C ILE A 203 7.95 -8.80 0.46
N CYS A 204 8.66 -8.72 -0.65
CA CYS A 204 8.25 -7.91 -1.79
C CYS A 204 7.53 -8.77 -2.82
N ASN A 205 6.29 -8.43 -3.12
CA ASN A 205 5.48 -9.04 -4.16
C ASN A 205 4.75 -7.94 -4.93
N ALA A 206 5.40 -7.39 -5.94
CA ALA A 206 4.89 -6.29 -6.75
C ALA A 206 5.09 -6.60 -8.23
N ILE A 207 4.04 -6.38 -9.03
CA ILE A 207 4.02 -6.69 -10.47
C ILE A 207 3.67 -5.45 -11.28
N GLY A 208 4.59 -5.02 -12.12
CA GLY A 208 4.41 -3.86 -12.98
C GLY A 208 3.14 -3.92 -13.83
N GLY A 209 2.37 -2.83 -13.83
CA GLY A 209 1.14 -2.70 -14.61
C GLY A 209 -0.07 -3.45 -14.05
N SER A 210 0.04 -4.17 -12.95
CA SER A 210 -1.06 -4.97 -12.40
C SER A 210 -2.19 -4.08 -11.85
N PRO A 211 -3.45 -4.38 -12.20
CA PRO A 211 -4.60 -3.70 -11.63
C PRO A 211 -4.98 -4.28 -10.26
N THR A 212 -5.71 -3.52 -9.44
CA THR A 212 -6.12 -3.90 -8.07
C THR A 212 -6.88 -5.21 -8.02
N GLU A 213 -7.78 -5.45 -8.94
CA GLU A 213 -8.63 -6.64 -9.01
C GLU A 213 -7.86 -7.95 -9.16
N SER A 214 -6.65 -7.93 -9.72
CA SER A 214 -5.83 -9.14 -9.83
C SER A 214 -5.27 -9.61 -8.46
N TRP A 215 -5.30 -8.76 -7.46
CA TRP A 215 -4.79 -9.00 -6.11
C TRP A 215 -5.87 -9.38 -5.08
N ILE A 216 -7.12 -9.56 -5.50
CA ILE A 216 -8.27 -9.87 -4.63
C ILE A 216 -8.65 -11.34 -4.78
N ASP A 217 -8.96 -12.03 -3.68
CA ASP A 217 -9.40 -13.42 -3.75
C ASP A 217 -10.70 -13.58 -4.52
N ARG A 218 -10.84 -14.71 -5.22
CA ARG A 218 -11.99 -15.01 -6.09
C ARG A 218 -13.32 -14.98 -5.35
N ASN A 219 -13.37 -15.57 -4.16
CA ASN A 219 -14.59 -15.62 -3.36
C ASN A 219 -15.08 -14.20 -3.04
N THR A 220 -14.18 -13.28 -2.66
CA THR A 220 -14.52 -11.88 -2.41
C THR A 220 -15.11 -11.22 -3.65
N LEU A 221 -14.50 -11.37 -4.83
CA LEU A 221 -15.02 -10.76 -6.06
C LEU A 221 -16.31 -11.40 -6.54
N GLU A 222 -16.47 -12.71 -6.44
CA GLU A 222 -17.70 -13.41 -6.83
C GLU A 222 -18.92 -12.93 -6.03
N TYR A 223 -18.76 -12.69 -4.73
CA TYR A 223 -19.87 -12.23 -3.88
C TYR A 223 -20.03 -10.71 -3.84
N GLN A 224 -18.97 -9.94 -3.95
CA GLN A 224 -19.01 -8.49 -3.70
C GLN A 224 -18.94 -7.64 -4.98
N PHE A 225 -18.30 -8.15 -6.03
CA PHE A 225 -18.15 -7.43 -7.28
C PHE A 225 -18.11 -8.39 -8.50
N PRO A 226 -19.13 -9.23 -8.70
CA PRO A 226 -19.11 -10.23 -9.77
C PRO A 226 -19.02 -9.63 -11.18
N ALA A 227 -19.48 -8.39 -11.36
CA ALA A 227 -19.43 -7.70 -12.64
C ALA A 227 -18.01 -7.57 -13.19
N ILE A 228 -16.98 -7.45 -12.35
CA ILE A 228 -15.58 -7.31 -12.80
C ILE A 228 -14.99 -8.61 -13.33
N LEU A 229 -15.56 -9.76 -12.95
CA LEU A 229 -15.11 -11.09 -13.39
C LEU A 229 -15.64 -11.45 -14.78
N LYS A 230 -16.76 -10.82 -15.18
CA LYS A 230 -17.44 -11.17 -16.42
C LYS A 230 -16.68 -10.64 -17.63
N ASP A 231 -16.23 -11.56 -18.50
CA ASP A 231 -15.57 -11.21 -19.77
C ASP A 231 -14.51 -10.12 -19.63
N TRP A 232 -13.59 -10.31 -18.68
CA TRP A 232 -12.67 -9.28 -18.20
C TRP A 232 -11.84 -8.61 -19.32
N THR A 233 -11.55 -9.32 -20.40
CA THR A 233 -10.81 -8.80 -21.56
C THR A 233 -11.60 -7.76 -22.37
N ARG A 234 -12.92 -7.64 -22.14
CA ARG A 234 -13.83 -6.67 -22.76
C ARG A 234 -14.58 -5.82 -21.74
N ASN A 235 -14.20 -5.91 -20.48
CA ASN A 235 -14.89 -5.29 -19.37
C ASN A 235 -14.37 -3.87 -19.12
N ASP A 236 -15.25 -2.87 -19.20
CA ASP A 236 -14.89 -1.45 -19.06
C ASP A 236 -14.54 -1.03 -17.62
N PHE A 237 -14.78 -1.86 -16.60
CA PHE A 237 -14.21 -1.66 -15.28
C PHE A 237 -12.68 -1.81 -15.28
N ILE A 238 -12.13 -2.53 -16.25
CA ILE A 238 -10.69 -2.76 -16.41
C ILE A 238 -10.15 -1.80 -17.45
N GLN A 239 -9.07 -1.11 -17.12
CA GLN A 239 -8.49 -0.08 -17.97
C GLN A 239 -8.11 -0.63 -19.36
N ASP A 240 -8.38 0.13 -20.40
CA ASP A 240 -8.22 -0.29 -21.79
C ASP A 240 -6.81 -0.75 -22.13
N TRP A 241 -5.77 -0.03 -21.70
CA TRP A 241 -4.38 -0.43 -21.96
C TRP A 241 -4.01 -1.74 -21.25
N VAL A 242 -4.59 -2.03 -20.06
CA VAL A 242 -4.39 -3.30 -19.33
C VAL A 242 -4.96 -4.46 -20.13
N ARG A 243 -6.19 -4.29 -20.64
CA ARG A 243 -6.85 -5.29 -21.52
C ARG A 243 -6.06 -5.48 -22.82
N GLY A 244 -5.65 -4.40 -23.44
CA GLY A 244 -4.88 -4.44 -24.70
C GLY A 244 -3.51 -5.12 -24.53
N ARG A 245 -2.80 -4.85 -23.42
CA ARG A 245 -1.54 -5.49 -23.11
C ARG A 245 -1.74 -7.00 -22.88
N ALA A 246 -2.74 -7.37 -22.11
CA ALA A 246 -3.07 -8.78 -21.87
C ALA A 246 -3.45 -9.50 -23.17
N ALA A 247 -4.29 -8.90 -24.01
CA ALA A 247 -4.66 -9.46 -25.30
C ALA A 247 -3.45 -9.72 -26.19
N LEU A 248 -2.47 -8.80 -26.21
CA LEU A 248 -1.22 -8.98 -26.94
C LEU A 248 -0.41 -10.15 -26.39
N ASN A 249 -0.23 -10.20 -25.07
CA ASN A 249 0.58 -11.25 -24.43
C ASN A 249 0.03 -12.65 -24.73
N VAL A 250 -1.30 -12.83 -24.70
CA VAL A 250 -1.93 -14.14 -24.90
C VAL A 250 -2.39 -14.43 -26.33
N LYS A 251 -2.00 -13.61 -27.30
CA LYS A 251 -2.47 -13.68 -28.69
C LYS A 251 -2.26 -15.06 -29.34
N LEU A 252 -1.23 -15.80 -28.96
CA LEU A 252 -0.91 -17.13 -29.47
C LEU A 252 -1.62 -18.26 -28.72
N SER A 253 -2.43 -17.95 -27.70
CA SER A 253 -3.16 -18.97 -26.97
C SER A 253 -4.26 -19.59 -27.83
N LYS A 254 -4.39 -20.92 -27.70
CA LYS A 254 -5.50 -21.69 -28.26
C LYS A 254 -6.55 -22.03 -27.20
N GLU A 255 -6.26 -21.72 -25.94
CA GLU A 255 -7.13 -22.01 -24.81
C GLU A 255 -8.21 -20.94 -24.65
N LYS A 256 -9.47 -21.38 -24.49
CA LYS A 256 -10.62 -20.48 -24.30
C LYS A 256 -10.50 -19.65 -23.02
N PHE A 257 -9.93 -20.22 -21.97
CA PHE A 257 -9.79 -19.61 -20.64
C PHE A 257 -8.32 -19.43 -20.26
N GLN A 258 -7.54 -18.87 -21.19
CA GLN A 258 -6.14 -18.56 -20.94
C GLN A 258 -6.01 -17.59 -19.77
N ARG A 259 -5.20 -17.97 -18.78
CA ARG A 259 -4.91 -17.14 -17.61
C ARG A 259 -3.86 -16.08 -17.94
N HIS A 260 -3.95 -14.95 -17.22
CA HIS A 260 -3.02 -13.83 -17.38
C HIS A 260 -2.80 -13.11 -16.03
N PRO A 261 -1.58 -12.58 -15.73
CA PRO A 261 -1.30 -11.87 -14.47
C PRO A 261 -2.22 -10.67 -14.19
N TYR A 262 -2.75 -10.02 -15.22
CA TYR A 262 -3.68 -8.90 -15.07
C TYR A 262 -5.15 -9.33 -14.93
N GLU A 263 -5.43 -10.62 -15.10
CA GLU A 263 -6.78 -11.16 -14.87
C GLU A 263 -7.20 -10.97 -13.41
N PRO A 264 -8.47 -10.60 -13.14
CA PRO A 264 -8.96 -10.57 -11.78
C PRO A 264 -8.66 -11.87 -11.02
N CYS A 265 -8.21 -11.75 -9.77
CA CYS A 265 -7.80 -12.82 -8.86
C CYS A 265 -6.45 -13.51 -9.17
N TYR A 266 -5.86 -13.35 -10.34
CA TYR A 266 -4.69 -14.16 -10.74
C TYR A 266 -3.50 -13.99 -9.80
N LEU A 267 -3.10 -12.75 -9.51
CA LEU A 267 -1.94 -12.48 -8.65
C LEU A 267 -2.22 -12.84 -7.18
N TYR A 268 -3.49 -12.78 -6.77
CA TYR A 268 -3.89 -13.34 -5.49
C TYR A 268 -3.64 -14.87 -5.46
N GLU A 269 -4.18 -15.58 -6.43
CA GLU A 269 -4.10 -17.05 -6.49
C GLU A 269 -2.67 -17.57 -6.64
N SER A 270 -1.85 -16.90 -7.46
CA SER A 270 -0.47 -17.32 -7.74
C SER A 270 0.57 -16.79 -6.73
N GLY A 271 0.34 -15.62 -6.13
CA GLY A 271 1.36 -14.91 -5.36
C GLY A 271 0.98 -14.55 -3.92
N ILE A 272 -0.29 -14.31 -3.61
CA ILE A 272 -0.73 -13.92 -2.26
C ILE A 272 -1.18 -15.14 -1.45
N ARG A 273 -1.98 -16.04 -2.04
CA ARG A 273 -2.45 -17.25 -1.36
C ARG A 273 -1.32 -18.08 -0.72
N PRO A 274 -0.15 -18.28 -1.35
CA PRO A 274 0.96 -18.99 -0.72
C PRO A 274 1.50 -18.31 0.55
N LEU A 275 1.25 -17.01 0.75
CA LEU A 275 1.72 -16.21 1.87
C LEU A 275 0.76 -16.18 3.07
N GLU A 276 -0.53 -16.51 2.88
CA GLU A 276 -1.61 -16.29 3.86
C GLU A 276 -1.34 -16.82 5.27
N GLN A 277 -0.60 -17.91 5.37
CA GLN A 277 -0.32 -18.54 6.66
C GLN A 277 1.03 -18.11 7.27
N TYR A 278 1.76 -17.26 6.58
CA TYR A 278 2.99 -16.66 7.10
C TYR A 278 2.64 -15.37 7.84
N PRO A 279 2.84 -15.31 9.18
CA PRO A 279 2.45 -14.14 9.94
C PRO A 279 3.24 -12.90 9.52
N VAL A 280 2.51 -11.82 9.26
CA VAL A 280 3.08 -10.50 8.96
C VAL A 280 2.53 -9.47 9.94
N ARG A 281 3.31 -8.43 10.23
CA ARG A 281 2.86 -7.30 11.06
C ARG A 281 1.86 -6.43 10.33
N GLY A 282 2.05 -6.23 9.05
CA GLY A 282 1.21 -5.39 8.23
C GLY A 282 1.63 -5.38 6.77
N VAL A 283 0.98 -4.53 6.00
CA VAL A 283 1.15 -4.38 4.56
C VAL A 283 1.53 -2.94 4.23
N ILE A 284 2.47 -2.76 3.32
CA ILE A 284 2.65 -1.51 2.58
C ILE A 284 2.29 -1.72 1.11
N TRP A 285 1.54 -0.77 0.53
CA TRP A 285 0.94 -0.90 -0.79
C TRP A 285 1.17 0.32 -1.67
N TYR A 286 1.66 0.13 -2.89
CA TYR A 286 1.75 1.19 -3.88
C TYR A 286 1.20 0.72 -5.22
N GLN A 287 -0.02 1.12 -5.53
CA GLN A 287 -0.73 0.78 -6.75
C GLN A 287 -1.83 1.82 -6.98
N GLY A 288 -2.33 1.93 -8.18
CA GLY A 288 -3.47 2.77 -8.54
C GLY A 288 -3.40 3.26 -9.98
N GLU A 289 -2.23 3.33 -10.58
CA GLU A 289 -2.01 3.84 -11.92
C GLU A 289 -2.82 3.05 -12.96
N SER A 290 -2.96 1.75 -12.74
CA SER A 290 -3.75 0.85 -13.62
C SER A 290 -5.26 0.89 -13.36
N ASN A 291 -5.73 1.67 -12.39
CA ASN A 291 -7.15 1.83 -12.05
C ASN A 291 -7.60 3.30 -12.06
N ALA A 292 -6.71 4.25 -12.39
CA ALA A 292 -6.99 5.68 -12.28
C ALA A 292 -8.01 6.22 -13.31
N HIS A 293 -8.48 5.39 -14.23
CA HIS A 293 -9.53 5.71 -15.20
C HIS A 293 -10.94 5.70 -14.57
N ASN A 294 -11.13 5.03 -13.43
CA ASN A 294 -12.42 4.87 -12.76
C ASN A 294 -12.24 4.87 -11.24
N CYS A 295 -12.38 6.06 -10.64
CA CYS A 295 -12.17 6.26 -9.20
C CYS A 295 -13.21 5.51 -8.36
N GLU A 296 -14.48 5.52 -8.74
CA GLU A 296 -15.57 4.89 -7.98
C GLU A 296 -15.42 3.36 -7.95
N ALA A 297 -15.06 2.75 -9.08
CA ALA A 297 -14.75 1.33 -9.12
C ALA A 297 -13.52 1.00 -8.27
N HIS A 298 -12.49 1.85 -8.29
CA HIS A 298 -11.29 1.65 -7.48
C HIS A 298 -11.55 1.77 -5.98
N GLU A 299 -12.39 2.72 -5.54
CA GLU A 299 -12.79 2.82 -4.13
C GLU A 299 -13.38 1.51 -3.63
N LYS A 300 -14.29 0.91 -4.40
CA LYS A 300 -14.84 -0.41 -4.09
C LYS A 300 -13.77 -1.49 -4.08
N LEU A 301 -12.94 -1.55 -5.12
CA LEU A 301 -11.89 -2.56 -5.24
C LEU A 301 -10.86 -2.47 -4.11
N PHE A 302 -10.45 -1.27 -3.72
CA PHE A 302 -9.46 -1.10 -2.66
C PHE A 302 -10.01 -1.54 -1.29
N LYS A 303 -11.26 -1.22 -0.98
CA LYS A 303 -11.95 -1.76 0.21
C LYS A 303 -11.99 -3.28 0.20
N LEU A 304 -12.33 -3.88 -0.95
CA LEU A 304 -12.37 -5.33 -1.11
C LEU A 304 -10.99 -5.96 -1.00
N LEU A 305 -9.93 -5.31 -1.53
CA LEU A 305 -8.55 -5.74 -1.39
C LEU A 305 -8.15 -5.86 0.08
N VAL A 306 -8.32 -4.78 0.84
CA VAL A 306 -7.97 -4.76 2.27
C VAL A 306 -8.80 -5.78 3.05
N GLY A 307 -10.10 -5.84 2.80
CA GLY A 307 -11.00 -6.81 3.44
C GLY A 307 -10.64 -8.26 3.10
N SER A 308 -10.31 -8.54 1.84
CA SER A 308 -9.86 -9.86 1.37
C SER A 308 -8.59 -10.32 2.11
N TRP A 309 -7.58 -9.47 2.18
CA TRP A 309 -6.34 -9.83 2.84
C TRP A 309 -6.50 -9.98 4.35
N ARG A 310 -7.23 -9.09 5.01
CA ARG A 310 -7.54 -9.20 6.45
C ARG A 310 -8.28 -10.50 6.77
N LYS A 311 -9.29 -10.84 5.98
CA LYS A 311 -10.05 -12.09 6.11
C LYS A 311 -9.13 -13.33 5.97
N ASN A 312 -8.28 -13.35 4.96
CA ASN A 312 -7.45 -14.51 4.63
C ASN A 312 -6.24 -14.67 5.57
N TRP A 313 -5.68 -13.58 6.10
CA TRP A 313 -4.72 -13.62 7.22
C TRP A 313 -5.37 -13.86 8.59
N LYS A 314 -6.72 -13.86 8.66
CA LYS A 314 -7.47 -13.95 9.93
C LYS A 314 -7.07 -12.87 10.93
N ASN A 315 -6.85 -11.68 10.44
CA ASN A 315 -6.47 -10.50 11.20
C ASN A 315 -7.25 -9.28 10.66
N GLU A 316 -8.40 -9.00 11.28
CA GLU A 316 -9.28 -7.90 10.88
C GLU A 316 -8.64 -6.52 11.05
N ASP A 317 -7.67 -6.41 11.95
CA ASP A 317 -6.94 -5.18 12.25
C ASP A 317 -5.55 -5.12 11.56
N LEU A 318 -5.27 -5.98 10.58
CA LEU A 318 -4.01 -5.97 9.86
C LEU A 318 -3.72 -4.55 9.34
N PRO A 319 -2.63 -3.89 9.80
CA PRO A 319 -2.26 -2.56 9.33
C PRO A 319 -2.04 -2.54 7.82
N PHE A 320 -2.60 -1.53 7.15
CA PHE A 320 -2.48 -1.40 5.71
C PHE A 320 -2.13 0.05 5.36
N TYR A 321 -0.86 0.31 5.06
CA TYR A 321 -0.35 1.63 4.72
C TYR A 321 -0.09 1.72 3.24
N TYR A 322 -0.57 2.77 2.59
CA TYR A 322 -0.50 2.88 1.14
C TYR A 322 0.02 4.23 0.66
N VAL A 323 0.50 4.27 -0.57
CA VAL A 323 1.01 5.48 -1.21
C VAL A 323 -0.10 6.10 -2.04
N GLN A 324 -0.36 7.39 -1.82
CA GLN A 324 -1.14 8.21 -2.74
C GLN A 324 -0.38 8.36 -4.06
N LEU A 325 -1.05 8.23 -5.20
CA LEU A 325 -0.42 8.45 -6.50
C LEU A 325 0.31 9.79 -6.55
N SER A 326 1.46 9.81 -7.19
CA SER A 326 2.27 10.99 -7.41
C SER A 326 1.55 12.00 -8.32
N SER A 327 2.20 13.09 -8.71
CA SER A 327 1.66 14.01 -9.70
C SER A 327 2.24 13.72 -11.09
N ILE A 328 1.37 13.71 -12.11
CA ILE A 328 1.70 13.54 -13.52
C ILE A 328 0.61 14.21 -14.36
N ALA A 329 0.92 14.66 -15.57
CA ALA A 329 -0.02 15.37 -16.44
C ALA A 329 -1.13 14.47 -17.02
N ARG A 330 -1.92 13.83 -16.16
CA ARG A 330 -3.08 12.98 -16.50
C ARG A 330 -4.36 13.48 -15.82
N PRO A 331 -5.45 13.76 -16.56
CA PRO A 331 -6.64 14.45 -16.03
C PRO A 331 -7.32 13.75 -14.84
N SER A 332 -7.31 12.42 -14.78
CA SER A 332 -7.95 11.65 -13.70
C SER A 332 -7.17 11.67 -12.37
N TRP A 333 -5.91 12.09 -12.37
CA TRP A 333 -5.02 11.95 -11.22
C TRP A 333 -5.47 12.70 -9.96
N PRO A 334 -5.90 13.98 -10.01
CA PRO A 334 -6.34 14.67 -8.79
C PRO A 334 -7.59 14.04 -8.17
N TRP A 335 -8.52 13.55 -8.99
CA TRP A 335 -9.69 12.81 -8.54
C TRP A 335 -9.30 11.54 -7.80
N PHE A 336 -8.35 10.80 -8.36
CA PHE A 336 -7.84 9.56 -7.75
C PHE A 336 -7.08 9.83 -6.45
N ARG A 337 -6.24 10.87 -6.40
CA ARG A 337 -5.52 11.26 -5.17
C ARG A 337 -6.49 11.62 -4.04
N ASP A 338 -7.53 12.39 -4.32
CA ASP A 338 -8.54 12.75 -3.34
C ASP A 338 -9.36 11.52 -2.88
N SER A 339 -9.70 10.63 -3.79
CA SER A 339 -10.32 9.36 -3.50
C SER A 339 -9.46 8.52 -2.54
N GLN A 340 -8.17 8.38 -2.82
CA GLN A 340 -7.24 7.67 -1.92
C GLN A 340 -7.19 8.30 -0.52
N ARG A 341 -7.21 9.64 -0.41
CA ARG A 341 -7.27 10.34 0.88
C ARG A 341 -8.54 10.00 1.65
N ARG A 342 -9.70 10.01 1.00
CA ARG A 342 -11.00 9.69 1.63
C ARG A 342 -11.07 8.23 2.13
N MET A 343 -10.39 7.31 1.45
CA MET A 343 -10.33 5.89 1.85
C MET A 343 -9.81 5.68 3.28
N MET A 344 -8.92 6.55 3.79
CA MET A 344 -8.44 6.43 5.18
C MET A 344 -9.56 6.55 6.22
N ALA A 345 -10.56 7.38 5.96
CA ALA A 345 -11.71 7.52 6.87
C ALA A 345 -12.67 6.32 6.80
N GLU A 346 -12.66 5.60 5.69
CA GLU A 346 -13.59 4.51 5.43
C GLU A 346 -13.04 3.12 5.78
N ILE A 347 -11.71 2.99 5.83
CA ILE A 347 -11.03 1.73 6.14
C ILE A 347 -10.20 1.90 7.42
N PRO A 348 -10.63 1.34 8.55
CA PRO A 348 -9.88 1.44 9.80
C PRO A 348 -8.47 0.89 9.70
N ASN A 349 -7.56 1.38 10.55
CA ASN A 349 -6.16 0.97 10.63
C ASN A 349 -5.42 1.04 9.28
N THR A 350 -5.63 2.15 8.59
CA THR A 350 -4.91 2.52 7.36
C THR A 350 -4.17 3.84 7.56
N GLY A 351 -3.24 4.12 6.65
CA GLY A 351 -2.51 5.37 6.58
C GLY A 351 -1.99 5.59 5.16
N MET A 352 -1.85 6.84 4.75
CA MET A 352 -1.50 7.19 3.38
C MET A 352 -0.26 8.09 3.33
N ALA A 353 0.76 7.64 2.62
CA ALA A 353 1.94 8.45 2.30
C ALA A 353 1.66 9.30 1.05
N VAL A 354 1.74 10.61 1.19
CA VAL A 354 1.66 11.55 0.07
C VAL A 354 2.95 11.48 -0.75
N SER A 355 2.85 11.50 -2.07
CA SER A 355 4.00 11.46 -2.99
C SER A 355 3.92 12.46 -4.15
N SER A 356 2.92 13.35 -4.14
CA SER A 356 2.69 14.31 -5.23
C SER A 356 3.81 15.35 -5.39
N ASP A 357 4.56 15.64 -4.34
CA ASP A 357 5.74 16.53 -4.34
C ASP A 357 6.97 15.93 -5.04
N TYR A 358 6.98 14.63 -5.30
CA TYR A 358 8.04 13.92 -6.03
C TYR A 358 7.58 13.38 -7.38
N GLY A 359 6.45 13.87 -7.91
CA GLY A 359 5.97 13.50 -9.22
C GLY A 359 6.84 14.05 -10.37
N ASP A 360 6.56 13.54 -11.56
CA ASP A 360 7.12 14.03 -12.82
C ASP A 360 5.98 14.25 -13.81
N SER A 361 6.07 15.31 -14.62
CA SER A 361 4.98 15.66 -15.54
C SER A 361 4.76 14.63 -16.67
N LEU A 362 5.79 13.87 -17.01
CA LEU A 362 5.80 12.93 -18.13
C LEU A 362 6.06 11.48 -17.71
N ASP A 363 6.83 11.26 -16.65
CA ASP A 363 7.20 9.92 -16.17
C ASP A 363 6.32 9.47 -15.01
N VAL A 364 5.65 8.35 -15.19
CA VAL A 364 4.81 7.72 -14.16
C VAL A 364 5.65 7.07 -13.03
N HIS A 365 6.97 6.96 -13.22
CA HIS A 365 7.89 6.35 -12.27
C HIS A 365 8.85 7.39 -11.66
N PRO A 366 8.41 8.21 -10.69
CA PRO A 366 9.31 9.14 -10.01
C PRO A 366 10.49 8.41 -9.40
N ARG A 367 11.70 8.89 -9.66
CA ARG A 367 12.94 8.19 -9.26
C ARG A 367 13.37 8.47 -7.82
N ASN A 368 12.76 9.43 -7.14
CA ASN A 368 13.02 9.70 -5.72
C ASN A 368 12.08 8.86 -4.84
N LYS A 369 12.49 7.63 -4.51
CA LYS A 369 11.69 6.69 -3.71
C LYS A 369 11.92 6.76 -2.21
N LYS A 370 13.05 7.32 -1.78
CA LYS A 370 13.44 7.36 -0.37
C LYS A 370 12.40 8.05 0.52
N PRO A 371 11.95 9.28 0.22
CA PRO A 371 10.95 9.94 1.06
C PRO A 371 9.63 9.16 1.15
N VAL A 372 9.24 8.46 0.08
CA VAL A 372 8.00 7.68 0.06
C VAL A 372 8.08 6.48 1.00
N GLY A 373 9.18 5.72 0.95
CA GLY A 373 9.43 4.62 1.89
C GLY A 373 9.48 5.09 3.35
N GLU A 374 10.14 6.20 3.61
CA GLU A 374 10.22 6.80 4.95
C GLU A 374 8.86 7.32 5.44
N ARG A 375 8.02 7.89 4.57
CA ARG A 375 6.65 8.32 4.92
C ARG A 375 5.74 7.14 5.28
N LEU A 376 5.86 6.02 4.60
CA LEU A 376 5.17 4.77 4.99
C LEU A 376 5.67 4.28 6.36
N ALA A 377 6.97 4.32 6.60
CA ALA A 377 7.55 3.92 7.89
C ALA A 377 7.08 4.81 9.05
N ARG A 378 6.88 6.11 8.83
CA ARG A 378 6.31 7.03 9.83
C ARG A 378 4.92 6.59 10.30
N TRP A 379 4.06 6.17 9.38
CA TRP A 379 2.75 5.60 9.72
C TRP A 379 2.89 4.36 10.58
N ALA A 380 3.76 3.42 10.19
CA ALA A 380 4.01 2.21 10.96
C ALA A 380 4.56 2.53 12.36
N LEU A 381 5.56 3.38 12.47
CA LEU A 381 6.15 3.77 13.76
C LEU A 381 5.12 4.43 14.67
N ASN A 382 4.32 5.34 14.16
CA ASN A 382 3.30 6.03 14.97
C ASN A 382 2.15 5.09 15.33
N LYS A 383 1.47 4.46 14.36
CA LYS A 383 0.22 3.73 14.56
C LYS A 383 0.42 2.27 14.99
N THR A 384 1.36 1.56 14.40
CA THR A 384 1.60 0.14 14.73
C THR A 384 2.49 -0.02 15.95
N TYR A 385 3.52 0.82 16.07
CA TYR A 385 4.52 0.70 17.15
C TYR A 385 4.36 1.71 18.28
N GLY A 386 3.36 2.59 18.23
CA GLY A 386 3.02 3.53 19.31
C GLY A 386 4.07 4.63 19.57
N MET A 387 4.94 4.91 18.60
CA MET A 387 5.92 6.01 18.68
C MET A 387 5.24 7.33 18.31
N HIS A 388 4.45 7.88 19.25
CA HIS A 388 3.59 9.05 19.02
C HIS A 388 4.33 10.37 18.81
N ASP A 389 5.60 10.43 19.13
CA ASP A 389 6.53 11.52 18.81
C ASP A 389 6.93 11.56 17.32
N VAL A 390 6.76 10.44 16.60
CA VAL A 390 6.95 10.39 15.15
C VAL A 390 5.67 10.85 14.45
N LEU A 391 5.68 12.04 13.87
CA LEU A 391 4.54 12.56 13.12
C LEU A 391 4.28 11.71 11.87
N PRO A 392 3.09 11.07 11.72
CA PRO A 392 2.89 10.05 10.68
C PRO A 392 2.68 10.62 9.28
N SER A 393 2.14 11.86 9.17
CA SER A 393 1.71 12.45 7.91
C SER A 393 2.00 13.94 7.84
N GLY A 394 1.96 14.48 6.64
CA GLY A 394 1.72 15.89 6.38
C GLY A 394 0.26 16.28 6.65
N PRO A 395 -0.11 17.55 6.43
CA PRO A 395 -1.46 18.03 6.66
C PRO A 395 -2.49 17.22 5.86
N LEU A 396 -3.49 16.70 6.55
CA LEU A 396 -4.64 16.02 5.96
C LEU A 396 -5.88 16.87 6.19
N PHE A 397 -6.63 17.12 5.12
CA PHE A 397 -7.87 17.89 5.20
C PHE A 397 -8.80 17.30 6.28
N CYS A 398 -9.20 18.13 7.23
CA CYS A 398 -10.16 17.81 8.27
C CYS A 398 -11.52 18.43 7.95
N ARG A 399 -11.58 19.75 7.79
CA ARG A 399 -12.80 20.47 7.46
C ARG A 399 -12.53 21.81 6.78
N ALA A 400 -13.56 22.34 6.13
CA ALA A 400 -13.58 23.68 5.57
C ALA A 400 -14.80 24.44 6.13
N ASP A 401 -14.55 25.60 6.72
CA ASP A 401 -15.59 26.51 7.23
C ASP A 401 -15.76 27.65 6.21
N PHE A 402 -16.92 27.70 5.56
CA PHE A 402 -17.25 28.70 4.55
C PHE A 402 -17.92 29.91 5.21
N CYS A 403 -17.29 31.08 5.11
CA CYS A 403 -17.73 32.30 5.75
C CYS A 403 -17.72 33.44 4.74
N GLU A 404 -18.92 33.89 4.32
CA GLU A 404 -19.07 34.96 3.32
C GLU A 404 -18.18 34.75 2.08
N ASP A 405 -17.11 35.53 1.95
CA ASP A 405 -16.17 35.54 0.82
C ASP A 405 -14.87 34.78 1.08
N VAL A 406 -14.73 34.14 2.25
CA VAL A 406 -13.52 33.38 2.66
C VAL A 406 -13.84 31.95 3.07
N VAL A 407 -12.84 31.06 2.96
CA VAL A 407 -12.91 29.69 3.46
C VAL A 407 -11.75 29.46 4.42
N TYR A 408 -12.04 28.95 5.61
CA TYR A 408 -11.01 28.54 6.58
C TYR A 408 -10.86 27.02 6.52
N VAL A 409 -9.64 26.54 6.29
CA VAL A 409 -9.34 25.11 6.19
C VAL A 409 -8.54 24.66 7.39
N THR A 410 -9.03 23.63 8.06
CA THR A 410 -8.37 22.96 9.19
C THR A 410 -7.82 21.60 8.75
N PHE A 411 -6.64 21.27 9.27
CA PHE A 411 -5.95 20.03 8.94
C PHE A 411 -5.62 19.20 10.17
N ASP A 412 -5.81 17.90 10.08
CA ASP A 412 -5.11 16.96 10.95
C ASP A 412 -3.62 16.97 10.60
N TYR A 413 -2.76 16.75 11.60
CA TYR A 413 -1.31 16.83 11.46
C TYR A 413 -0.81 18.19 10.93
N GLY A 414 -1.59 19.26 11.16
CA GLY A 414 -1.32 20.60 10.67
C GLY A 414 -0.46 21.47 11.60
N LYS A 415 0.21 20.91 12.59
CA LYS A 415 1.09 21.69 13.46
C LYS A 415 2.25 22.29 12.67
N GLY A 416 2.48 23.60 12.84
CA GLY A 416 3.58 24.33 12.19
C GLY A 416 3.44 24.39 10.67
N LEU A 417 2.22 24.65 10.16
CA LEU A 417 1.97 24.88 8.73
C LEU A 417 2.91 25.93 8.16
N LYS A 418 3.45 25.64 7.00
CA LYS A 418 4.34 26.56 6.25
C LYS A 418 4.39 26.16 4.78
N SER A 419 4.94 27.04 3.93
CA SER A 419 5.31 26.64 2.58
C SER A 419 6.67 25.91 2.58
N SER A 420 6.85 24.94 1.72
CA SER A 420 8.07 24.13 1.62
C SER A 420 9.27 24.91 1.05
N ASP A 421 9.00 26.00 0.34
CA ASP A 421 10.01 26.82 -0.36
C ASP A 421 10.11 28.26 0.13
N GLY A 422 9.40 28.62 1.21
CA GLY A 422 9.37 29.97 1.76
C GLY A 422 8.58 30.99 0.95
N GLY A 423 8.05 30.60 -0.20
CA GLY A 423 7.18 31.45 -1.04
C GLY A 423 5.71 31.43 -0.60
N PRO A 424 4.83 32.16 -1.30
CA PRO A 424 3.39 32.10 -1.09
C PRO A 424 2.85 30.67 -1.24
N LEU A 425 1.78 30.35 -0.51
CA LEU A 425 1.06 29.08 -0.70
C LEU A 425 0.42 29.04 -2.09
N ARG A 426 0.52 27.90 -2.75
CA ARG A 426 0.08 27.69 -4.14
C ARG A 426 -1.03 26.67 -4.23
N THR A 427 -1.72 26.68 -5.38
CA THR A 427 -2.65 25.65 -5.83
C THR A 427 -3.95 25.54 -5.02
N PHE A 428 -4.27 26.55 -4.22
CA PHE A 428 -5.62 26.72 -3.69
C PHE A 428 -6.51 27.34 -4.74
N GLU A 429 -7.71 26.82 -4.90
CA GLU A 429 -8.72 27.31 -5.84
C GLU A 429 -10.09 27.24 -5.17
N VAL A 430 -10.93 28.23 -5.46
CA VAL A 430 -12.32 28.31 -4.98
C VAL A 430 -13.28 28.52 -6.15
N ALA A 431 -14.52 28.09 -5.98
CA ALA A 431 -15.58 28.28 -6.97
C ALA A 431 -16.91 28.62 -6.28
N GLU A 432 -17.77 29.34 -6.99
CA GLU A 432 -19.19 29.52 -6.61
C GLU A 432 -20.03 28.31 -7.05
N THR A 433 -21.34 28.43 -7.01
CA THR A 433 -22.31 27.39 -7.40
C THR A 433 -22.23 26.95 -8.88
N ASP A 434 -21.62 27.79 -9.73
CA ASP A 434 -21.38 27.45 -11.14
C ASP A 434 -20.25 26.42 -11.34
N GLY A 435 -19.48 26.14 -10.27
CA GLY A 435 -18.38 25.18 -10.32
C GLY A 435 -17.14 25.64 -11.12
N VAL A 436 -17.06 26.93 -11.47
CA VAL A 436 -15.89 27.50 -12.15
C VAL A 436 -14.85 27.89 -11.11
N TYR A 437 -13.71 27.18 -11.11
CA TYR A 437 -12.65 27.41 -10.14
C TYR A 437 -11.69 28.52 -10.57
N TYR A 438 -11.39 29.38 -9.62
CA TYR A 438 -10.42 30.46 -9.74
C TYR A 438 -9.28 30.29 -8.73
N PRO A 439 -8.04 30.65 -9.12
CA PRO A 439 -6.92 30.70 -8.18
C PRO A 439 -7.26 31.58 -6.97
N ALA A 440 -6.84 31.12 -5.81
CA ALA A 440 -7.11 31.78 -4.55
C ALA A 440 -5.83 32.14 -3.80
N VAL A 441 -5.86 33.25 -3.06
CA VAL A 441 -4.84 33.59 -2.07
C VAL A 441 -5.07 32.72 -0.84
N ALA A 442 -3.99 32.17 -0.29
CA ALA A 442 -4.02 31.35 0.90
C ALA A 442 -3.00 31.87 1.93
N GLU A 443 -3.47 32.12 3.15
CA GLU A 443 -2.70 32.68 4.26
C GLU A 443 -2.79 31.79 5.48
N ILE A 444 -1.67 31.62 6.18
CA ILE A 444 -1.66 30.84 7.43
C ILE A 444 -2.08 31.77 8.58
N ILE A 445 -3.19 31.47 9.21
CA ILE A 445 -3.75 32.26 10.32
C ILE A 445 -4.17 31.31 11.46
N ASN A 446 -3.56 31.47 12.63
CA ASN A 446 -3.90 30.69 13.84
C ASN A 446 -3.97 29.16 13.61
N GLY A 447 -3.02 28.62 12.84
CA GLY A 447 -2.97 27.17 12.57
C GLY A 447 -3.97 26.66 11.53
N GLN A 448 -4.71 27.54 10.88
CA GLN A 448 -5.61 27.28 9.77
C GLN A 448 -5.10 27.96 8.50
N ILE A 449 -5.67 27.58 7.36
CA ILE A 449 -5.45 28.30 6.10
C ILE A 449 -6.71 29.10 5.76
N LYS A 450 -6.56 30.43 5.69
CA LYS A 450 -7.58 31.34 5.16
C LYS A 450 -7.42 31.42 3.64
N VAL A 451 -8.49 31.14 2.91
CA VAL A 451 -8.50 31.08 1.45
C VAL A 451 -9.56 32.01 0.89
N TYR A 452 -9.21 32.85 -0.10
CA TYR A 452 -10.13 33.78 -0.74
C TYR A 452 -9.68 34.13 -2.17
N SER A 453 -10.61 34.59 -2.99
CA SER A 453 -10.34 35.09 -4.34
C SER A 453 -11.22 36.30 -4.64
N GLU A 454 -10.64 37.35 -5.24
CA GLU A 454 -11.40 38.54 -5.66
C GLU A 454 -12.49 38.21 -6.70
N GLN A 455 -12.31 37.12 -7.45
CA GLN A 455 -13.22 36.66 -8.50
C GLN A 455 -14.40 35.82 -7.95
N VAL A 456 -14.35 35.39 -6.67
CA VAL A 456 -15.35 34.51 -6.04
C VAL A 456 -15.86 35.19 -4.78
N LYS A 457 -17.08 35.71 -4.84
CA LYS A 457 -17.67 36.46 -3.72
C LYS A 457 -18.37 35.58 -2.70
N ARG A 458 -18.79 34.39 -3.11
CA ARG A 458 -19.49 33.42 -2.23
C ARG A 458 -18.99 32.01 -2.56
N PRO A 459 -17.83 31.62 -2.03
CA PRO A 459 -17.26 30.30 -2.31
C PRO A 459 -18.21 29.19 -1.85
N ARG A 460 -18.52 28.28 -2.75
CA ARG A 460 -19.27 27.06 -2.53
C ARG A 460 -18.33 25.84 -2.48
N TYR A 461 -17.25 25.92 -3.22
CA TYR A 461 -16.28 24.84 -3.38
C TYR A 461 -14.87 25.36 -3.14
N ILE A 462 -14.06 24.49 -2.58
CA ILE A 462 -12.62 24.69 -2.41
C ILE A 462 -11.87 23.43 -2.82
N ARG A 463 -10.68 23.58 -3.41
CA ARG A 463 -9.77 22.49 -3.69
C ARG A 463 -8.31 22.91 -3.56
N TYR A 464 -7.42 21.94 -3.32
CA TYR A 464 -5.99 22.13 -3.18
C TYR A 464 -5.22 21.03 -3.90
N GLY A 465 -4.14 21.41 -4.60
CA GLY A 465 -3.30 20.45 -5.32
C GLY A 465 -4.04 19.70 -6.42
N TRP A 466 -5.05 20.34 -7.01
CA TRP A 466 -5.98 19.69 -7.93
C TRP A 466 -5.43 19.54 -9.35
N GLN A 467 -4.33 20.20 -9.67
CA GLN A 467 -3.68 20.03 -10.97
C GLN A 467 -3.18 18.59 -11.10
N PRO A 468 -3.30 17.94 -12.28
CA PRO A 468 -2.75 16.62 -12.53
C PRO A 468 -1.27 16.51 -12.17
N PHE A 469 -0.43 17.38 -12.72
CA PHE A 469 0.91 17.68 -12.23
C PHE A 469 0.85 18.93 -11.36
N THR A 470 1.05 18.79 -10.07
CA THR A 470 0.88 19.88 -9.09
C THR A 470 2.21 20.36 -8.51
N ARG A 471 2.27 21.66 -8.26
CA ARG A 471 3.35 22.34 -7.52
C ARG A 471 2.88 22.82 -6.15
N ALA A 472 1.97 22.10 -5.54
CA ALA A 472 1.50 22.34 -4.19
C ALA A 472 2.66 22.38 -3.20
N ASN A 473 2.66 23.35 -2.26
CA ASN A 473 3.81 23.58 -1.39
C ASN A 473 3.45 23.68 0.11
N LEU A 474 2.24 23.34 0.49
CA LEU A 474 1.87 23.32 1.91
C LEU A 474 2.49 22.11 2.62
N VAL A 475 3.21 22.37 3.70
CA VAL A 475 3.81 21.34 4.56
C VAL A 475 3.58 21.69 6.05
N ASN A 476 3.80 20.70 6.93
CA ASN A 476 3.78 20.92 8.37
C ASN A 476 5.19 21.14 8.94
N GLU A 477 5.33 21.17 10.27
CA GLU A 477 6.61 21.38 10.96
C GLU A 477 7.68 20.35 10.58
N ALA A 478 7.28 19.11 10.28
CA ALA A 478 8.18 18.04 9.86
C ALA A 478 8.56 18.11 8.36
N GLY A 479 8.05 19.10 7.62
CA GLY A 479 8.28 19.24 6.18
C GLY A 479 7.52 18.21 5.33
N LEU A 480 6.53 17.54 5.91
CA LEU A 480 5.70 16.55 5.19
C LEU A 480 4.59 17.26 4.41
N PRO A 481 4.34 16.89 3.14
CA PRO A 481 3.41 17.59 2.27
C PRO A 481 1.95 17.30 2.59
N ALA A 482 1.11 18.32 2.38
CA ALA A 482 -0.34 18.17 2.43
C ALA A 482 -0.85 17.35 1.24
N SER A 483 -1.89 16.55 1.48
CA SER A 483 -2.59 15.80 0.44
C SER A 483 -3.47 16.70 -0.41
N THR A 484 -3.65 16.34 -1.68
CA THR A 484 -4.74 16.84 -2.54
C THR A 484 -6.08 16.65 -1.83
N PHE A 485 -6.94 17.67 -1.87
CA PHE A 485 -8.32 17.57 -1.38
C PHE A 485 -9.27 18.49 -2.17
N ARG A 486 -10.55 18.20 -2.06
CA ARG A 486 -11.65 19.12 -2.38
C ARG A 486 -12.73 19.04 -1.31
N ALA A 487 -13.46 20.12 -1.13
CA ALA A 487 -14.59 20.19 -0.23
C ALA A 487 -15.66 21.14 -0.75
N GLU A 488 -16.87 20.99 -0.25
CA GLU A 488 -18.01 21.85 -0.58
C GLU A 488 -18.71 22.32 0.70
N ALA A 489 -19.36 23.49 0.61
CA ALA A 489 -20.13 24.04 1.68
C ALA A 489 -21.37 23.15 1.99
N PRO A 490 -21.77 23.00 3.26
CA PRO A 490 -22.97 22.26 3.65
C PRO A 490 -24.23 22.82 2.97
N GLU A 491 -25.23 21.97 2.72
CA GLU A 491 -26.50 22.38 2.12
C GLU A 491 -27.23 23.48 2.94
N SER A 492 -27.12 23.45 4.27
CA SER A 492 -27.64 24.49 5.14
C SER A 492 -27.12 25.89 4.82
N PHE A 493 -25.84 26.00 4.47
CA PHE A 493 -25.22 27.26 4.05
C PHE A 493 -25.83 27.79 2.75
N VAL A 494 -26.27 26.91 1.85
CA VAL A 494 -26.92 27.25 0.58
C VAL A 494 -28.36 27.68 0.80
N ALA A 495 -29.07 27.04 1.72
CA ALA A 495 -30.46 27.40 2.06
C ALA A 495 -30.53 28.80 2.66
N ASP A 496 -29.60 29.17 3.55
CA ASP A 496 -29.53 30.53 4.12
C ASP A 496 -29.26 31.60 3.06
N LEU A 497 -28.44 31.27 2.07
CA LEU A 497 -28.16 32.16 0.92
C LEU A 497 -29.38 32.34 0.00
N HIS A 498 -30.22 31.32 -0.15
CA HIS A 498 -31.48 31.43 -0.90
C HIS A 498 -32.53 32.23 -0.14
N LEU A 499 -32.63 32.07 1.17
CA LEU A 499 -33.53 32.85 2.00
C LEU A 499 -33.19 34.34 2.00
N GLN A 500 -31.90 34.70 2.09
CA GLN A 500 -31.46 36.09 2.01
C GLN A 500 -31.71 36.73 0.63
N ARG A 501 -31.68 35.94 -0.48
CA ARG A 501 -32.08 36.41 -1.81
C ARG A 501 -33.58 36.66 -1.96
N MET A 502 -34.41 35.91 -1.25
CA MET A 502 -35.89 36.08 -1.27
C MET A 502 -36.35 37.24 -0.39
N GLU A 503 -35.59 37.65 0.63
CA GLU A 503 -35.89 38.78 1.52
C GLU A 503 -35.43 40.15 0.98
N GLY A 504 -34.87 40.21 -0.22
CA GLY A 504 -34.35 41.42 -0.89
C GLY A 504 -35.44 42.34 -1.48
N PHE A 505 -36.58 42.58 -0.77
CA PHE A 505 -37.46 43.73 -0.98
C PHE A 505 -37.38 44.66 0.23
N PRO A 506 -37.30 45.98 0.04
CA PRO A 506 -37.03 46.90 1.12
C PRO A 506 -38.22 46.99 2.09
N LYS A 507 -38.07 46.43 3.28
CA LYS A 507 -38.86 46.80 4.43
C LYS A 507 -38.00 47.65 5.37
N SER A 508 -38.51 48.86 5.58
CA SER A 508 -38.04 49.91 6.46
C SER A 508 -37.40 49.42 7.77
N GLU A 509 -36.37 50.16 8.12
CA GLU A 509 -35.71 50.24 9.43
C GLU A 509 -36.56 49.83 10.64
N LYS A 510 -36.12 48.78 11.33
CA LYS A 510 -36.04 48.64 12.79
C LYS A 510 -35.66 47.19 13.15
N GLY A 511 -34.51 47.07 13.83
CA GLY A 511 -34.22 45.83 14.57
C GLY A 511 -32.92 45.12 14.21
N LEU A 512 -31.79 45.78 14.28
CA LEU A 512 -30.51 45.08 14.50
C LEU A 512 -30.51 44.49 15.90
N LYS A 513 -30.59 43.17 16.01
CA LYS A 513 -29.92 42.34 17.05
C LYS A 513 -30.37 40.89 16.89
N SER A 514 -29.49 40.10 16.32
CA SER A 514 -29.27 38.65 16.53
C SER A 514 -28.88 37.97 15.21
N GLY A 515 -27.60 37.79 15.03
CA GLY A 515 -27.03 37.11 13.83
C GLY A 515 -25.53 37.00 13.83
N VAL A 516 -24.86 37.42 14.89
CA VAL A 516 -23.37 37.37 14.96
C VAL A 516 -22.89 36.35 16.00
N SER A 517 -23.64 35.28 16.22
CA SER A 517 -23.27 34.30 17.27
C SER A 517 -22.83 32.93 16.80
N ALA A 518 -22.73 32.67 15.48
CA ALA A 518 -22.34 31.34 15.02
C ALA A 518 -20.84 31.20 14.61
N CYS A 519 -20.17 32.30 14.31
CA CYS A 519 -18.74 32.24 13.95
C CYS A 519 -17.74 32.39 15.12
N TYR A 520 -18.23 32.75 16.34
CA TYR A 520 -17.33 33.01 17.48
C TYR A 520 -17.34 31.93 18.59
N ALA A 521 -18.19 30.91 18.50
CA ALA A 521 -18.31 29.89 19.55
C ALA A 521 -17.25 28.76 19.51
N GLY A 522 -16.35 28.77 18.56
CA GLY A 522 -15.25 27.77 18.46
C GLY A 522 -13.90 28.19 19.05
N MET A 523 -13.79 29.38 19.64
CA MET A 523 -12.49 29.92 20.09
C MET A 523 -12.22 29.84 21.60
N LEU A 524 -13.10 29.27 22.39
CA LEU A 524 -12.87 29.09 23.85
C LEU A 524 -13.33 27.70 24.27
N ASN A 525 -12.48 26.68 24.08
CA ASN A 525 -12.31 25.52 24.95
C ASN A 525 -11.49 24.43 24.22
N GLY A 526 -10.25 24.21 24.69
CA GLY A 526 -9.41 23.04 24.44
C GLY A 526 -8.10 23.32 23.76
#